data_ca148ad681633e3504ef9abbb01c4018
#
_entry.id   ca148ad681633e3504ef9abbb01c4018
#
_cell.length_a   1.000
_cell.length_b   1.000
_cell.length_c   1.000
_cell.angle_alpha   90.00
_cell.angle_beta   90.00
_cell.angle_gamma   90.00
#
_symmetry.space_group_name_H-M   'P 1'
#
loop_
_entity.id
_entity.type
_entity.pdbx_description
1 polymer ?
#
loop_
_entity_poly.entity_id
_entity_poly.type
_entity_poly.pdbx_seq_one_letter_code
_entity_poly.pdbx_strand_id
1 'polypeptide(L)'
;ALALAQGVLMATPDHCLFLQNTHGELVASGIIWPAGYTARAVDGTVEVARPDGVVVARTGKPLALGGGFGDATASACSGIGTGSNQVFWVNDNLPPIG
;
A
#
# COMPACT_ATOMS: atom_id res chain seq x y z
N ALA A 1 1.00 -18.38 6.09
CA ALA A 1 0.55 -17.70 7.31
C ALA A 1 0.09 -16.29 6.96
N LEU A 2 -0.95 -15.82 7.65
CA LEU A 2 -1.45 -14.47 7.47
C LEU A 2 -0.54 -13.49 8.22
N ALA A 3 -0.30 -12.35 7.62
CA ALA A 3 0.43 -11.26 8.24
C ALA A 3 -0.43 -10.00 8.25
N LEU A 4 -0.12 -9.09 9.15
CA LEU A 4 -0.76 -7.79 9.23
C LEU A 4 0.31 -6.73 9.00
N ALA A 5 0.09 -5.86 8.03
CA ALA A 5 0.96 -4.71 7.77
C ALA A 5 0.21 -3.44 8.19
N GLN A 6 0.83 -2.65 9.05
CA GLN A 6 0.26 -1.39 9.53
C GLN A 6 1.22 -0.25 9.27
N GLY A 7 0.69 0.89 8.88
CA GLY A 7 1.49 2.07 8.63
C GLY A 7 0.67 3.13 7.92
N VAL A 8 1.38 4.07 7.31
CA VAL A 8 0.76 5.13 6.51
C VAL A 8 1.07 4.84 5.05
N LEU A 9 0.04 4.86 4.22
CA LEU A 9 0.20 4.68 2.78
C LEU A 9 0.85 5.93 2.20
N MET A 10 1.91 5.74 1.45
CA MET A 10 2.68 6.81 0.83
C MET A 10 2.82 6.55 -0.66
N ALA A 11 3.13 7.59 -1.42
CA ALA A 11 3.38 7.47 -2.85
C ALA A 11 4.64 8.24 -3.23
N THR A 12 5.40 7.68 -4.17
CA THR A 12 6.50 8.41 -4.80
C THR A 12 5.94 9.42 -5.79
N PRO A 13 6.76 10.35 -6.32
CA PRO A 13 6.31 11.23 -7.40
C PRO A 13 5.79 10.49 -8.64
N ASP A 14 6.26 9.25 -8.86
CA ASP A 14 5.80 8.39 -9.95
C ASP A 14 4.53 7.62 -9.60
N HIS A 15 3.91 7.92 -8.45
CA HIS A 15 2.72 7.25 -7.93
C HIS A 15 2.95 5.77 -7.58
N CYS A 16 4.18 5.38 -7.26
CA CYS A 16 4.46 4.06 -6.70
C CYS A 16 4.07 4.07 -5.22
N LEU A 17 3.19 3.14 -4.82
CA LEU A 17 2.66 3.09 -3.46
C LEU A 17 3.52 2.19 -2.58
N PHE A 18 3.76 2.65 -1.36
CA PHE A 18 4.50 1.90 -0.35
C PHE A 18 3.92 2.21 1.03
N LEU A 19 4.30 1.41 2.02
CA LEU A 19 3.81 1.54 3.39
C LEU A 19 4.97 1.89 4.32
N GLN A 20 4.78 2.92 5.13
CA GLN A 20 5.81 3.46 6.01
C GLN A 20 5.25 3.55 7.43
N ASN A 21 6.07 3.24 8.44
CA ASN A 21 5.63 3.39 9.82
C ASN A 21 5.75 4.86 10.27
N THR A 22 5.34 5.13 11.51
CA THR A 22 5.36 6.50 12.05
C THR A 22 6.77 7.04 12.30
N HIS A 23 7.78 6.17 12.23
CA HIS A 23 9.19 6.56 12.39
C HIS A 23 9.89 6.78 11.04
N GLY A 24 9.16 6.71 9.94
CA GLY A 24 9.72 6.90 8.61
C GLY A 24 10.40 5.67 8.03
N GLU A 25 10.28 4.51 8.66
CA GLU A 25 10.85 3.27 8.16
C GLU A 25 9.85 2.52 7.28
N LEU A 26 10.37 1.84 6.27
CA LEU A 26 9.51 1.06 5.38
C LEU A 26 8.97 -0.18 6.08
N VAL A 27 7.66 -0.35 6.03
CA VAL A 27 6.97 -1.58 6.38
C VAL A 27 6.91 -2.49 5.16
N ALA A 28 6.62 -1.92 3.99
CA ALA A 28 6.64 -2.62 2.72
C ALA A 28 7.05 -1.63 1.63
N SER A 29 7.97 -2.05 0.77
CA SER A 29 8.47 -1.20 -0.31
C SER A 29 7.58 -1.23 -1.55
N GLY A 30 6.55 -2.03 -1.55
CA GLY A 30 5.53 -2.07 -2.59
C GLY A 30 4.33 -2.83 -2.08
N ILE A 31 3.18 -2.58 -2.70
CA ILE A 31 1.92 -3.20 -2.30
C ILE A 31 1.29 -3.80 -3.54
N ILE A 32 0.97 -5.09 -3.47
CA ILE A 32 0.31 -5.79 -4.56
C ILE A 32 -1.16 -5.96 -4.17
N TRP A 33 -2.00 -5.17 -4.82
CA TRP A 33 -3.43 -5.14 -4.54
C TRP A 33 -4.13 -6.34 -5.22
N PRO A 34 -5.27 -6.78 -4.70
CA PRO A 34 -6.04 -7.83 -5.38
C PRO A 34 -6.46 -7.41 -6.78
N ALA A 35 -6.76 -8.38 -7.62
CA ALA A 35 -7.17 -8.12 -9.00
C ALA A 35 -8.41 -7.23 -9.06
N GLY A 36 -8.42 -6.30 -10.01
CA GLY A 36 -9.53 -5.38 -10.20
C GLY A 36 -9.48 -4.12 -9.34
N TYR A 37 -8.57 -4.03 -8.38
CA TYR A 37 -8.38 -2.80 -7.62
C TYR A 37 -7.70 -1.76 -8.51
N THR A 38 -8.07 -0.50 -8.33
CA THR A 38 -7.52 0.61 -9.11
C THR A 38 -7.01 1.70 -8.19
N ALA A 39 -6.01 2.43 -8.67
CA ALA A 39 -5.48 3.58 -7.95
C ALA A 39 -5.62 4.82 -8.85
N ARG A 40 -5.93 5.95 -8.24
CA ARG A 40 -6.03 7.21 -8.97
C ARG A 40 -5.55 8.38 -8.12
N ALA A 41 -5.03 9.40 -8.77
CA ALA A 41 -4.62 10.63 -8.11
C ALA A 41 -5.83 11.55 -7.97
N VAL A 42 -6.06 12.07 -6.76
CA VAL A 42 -7.15 13.00 -6.46
C VAL A 42 -6.59 14.08 -5.54
N ASP A 43 -6.55 15.32 -6.01
CA ASP A 43 -6.15 16.49 -5.21
C ASP A 43 -4.82 16.29 -4.46
N GLY A 44 -3.82 15.75 -5.13
CA GLY A 44 -2.50 15.55 -4.54
C GLY A 44 -2.36 14.30 -3.70
N THR A 45 -3.41 13.49 -3.58
CA THR A 45 -3.35 12.19 -2.92
C THR A 45 -3.60 11.08 -3.94
N VAL A 46 -3.26 9.84 -3.56
CA VAL A 46 -3.61 8.66 -4.35
C VAL A 46 -4.61 7.85 -3.55
N GLU A 47 -5.73 7.51 -4.18
CA GLU A 47 -6.76 6.66 -3.60
C GLU A 47 -6.77 5.31 -4.29
N VAL A 48 -6.98 4.25 -3.51
CA VAL A 48 -7.13 2.89 -4.03
C VAL A 48 -8.55 2.44 -3.77
N ALA A 49 -9.19 1.90 -4.81
CA ALA A 49 -10.58 1.47 -4.75
C ALA A 49 -10.75 0.02 -5.18
N ARG A 50 -11.73 -0.64 -4.57
CA ARG A 50 -12.16 -1.98 -4.97
C ARG A 50 -12.82 -1.95 -6.34
N PRO A 51 -13.04 -3.12 -6.98
CA PRO A 51 -13.75 -3.16 -8.26
C PRO A 51 -15.14 -2.52 -8.23
N ASP A 52 -15.79 -2.49 -7.05
CA ASP A 52 -17.10 -1.86 -6.90
C ASP A 52 -17.02 -0.33 -6.70
N GLY A 53 -15.82 0.24 -6.73
CA GLY A 53 -15.62 1.68 -6.61
C GLY A 53 -15.44 2.20 -5.20
N VAL A 54 -15.54 1.33 -4.19
CA VAL A 54 -15.38 1.74 -2.79
C VAL A 54 -13.90 2.00 -2.49
N VAL A 55 -13.59 3.20 -2.01
CA VAL A 55 -12.21 3.57 -1.64
C VAL A 55 -11.83 2.86 -0.35
N VAL A 56 -10.71 2.16 -0.37
CA VAL A 56 -10.21 1.36 0.77
C VAL A 56 -8.91 1.89 1.34
N ALA A 57 -8.21 2.76 0.62
CA ALA A 57 -6.93 3.33 1.06
C ALA A 57 -6.72 4.70 0.43
N ARG A 58 -5.98 5.54 1.14
CA ARG A 58 -5.61 6.88 0.65
C ARG A 58 -4.24 7.24 1.22
N THR A 59 -3.38 7.83 0.40
CA THR A 59 -2.07 8.27 0.87
C THR A 59 -2.21 9.30 1.98
N GLY A 60 -1.31 9.20 2.98
CA GLY A 60 -1.33 10.08 4.15
C GLY A 60 -2.24 9.59 5.27
N LYS A 61 -2.99 8.52 5.07
CA LYS A 61 -3.89 7.96 6.09
C LYS A 61 -3.31 6.67 6.66
N PRO A 62 -3.49 6.42 7.96
CA PRO A 62 -3.13 5.13 8.55
C PRO A 62 -3.90 4.00 7.89
N LEU A 63 -3.24 2.87 7.74
CA LEU A 63 -3.79 1.73 7.03
C LEU A 63 -3.30 0.45 7.68
N ALA A 64 -4.20 -0.52 7.82
CA ALA A 64 -3.87 -1.87 8.26
C ALA A 64 -4.31 -2.85 7.18
N LEU A 65 -3.39 -3.65 6.71
CA LEU A 65 -3.63 -4.58 5.60
C LEU A 65 -3.36 -6.02 6.07
N GLY A 66 -4.29 -6.90 5.78
CA GLY A 66 -4.09 -8.33 5.93
C GLY A 66 -3.53 -8.94 4.65
N GLY A 67 -2.67 -9.94 4.79
CA GLY A 67 -2.09 -10.61 3.64
C GLY A 67 -0.79 -11.30 3.98
N GLY A 68 0.23 -11.12 3.16
CA GLY A 68 1.53 -11.72 3.36
C GLY A 68 2.65 -10.91 2.73
N PHE A 69 3.82 -10.97 3.36
CA PHE A 69 5.02 -10.38 2.80
C PHE A 69 5.66 -11.33 1.78
N GLY A 70 6.27 -10.75 0.77
CA GLY A 70 7.01 -11.49 -0.23
C GLY A 70 8.26 -10.74 -0.65
N ASP A 71 9.11 -11.40 -1.44
CA ASP A 71 10.34 -10.79 -1.91
C ASP A 71 10.04 -9.59 -2.82
N ALA A 72 10.96 -8.63 -2.83
CA ALA A 72 10.85 -7.47 -3.71
C ALA A 72 10.76 -7.91 -5.17
N THR A 73 9.85 -7.26 -5.89
CA THR A 73 9.58 -7.53 -7.31
C THR A 73 9.62 -6.22 -8.08
N ALA A 74 9.27 -6.28 -9.35
CA ALA A 74 9.12 -5.07 -10.16
C ALA A 74 8.04 -4.12 -9.62
N SER A 75 7.18 -4.60 -8.72
CA SER A 75 6.17 -3.77 -8.08
C SER A 75 6.70 -2.98 -6.89
N ALA A 76 7.92 -3.27 -6.42
CA ALA A 76 8.50 -2.53 -5.31
C ALA A 76 8.95 -1.15 -5.77
N CYS A 77 8.71 -0.15 -4.93
CA CYS A 77 9.22 1.20 -5.17
C CYS A 77 10.72 1.24 -4.90
N SER A 78 11.44 2.09 -5.60
CA SER A 78 12.88 2.23 -5.43
C SER A 78 13.23 3.62 -4.89
N GLY A 79 14.36 3.72 -4.19
CA GLY A 79 14.89 5.00 -3.72
C GLY A 79 14.06 5.67 -2.65
N ILE A 80 13.25 4.94 -1.89
CA ILE A 80 12.27 5.50 -0.98
C ILE A 80 12.72 5.50 0.50
N GLY A 81 13.90 5.01 0.79
CA GLY A 81 14.42 5.03 2.15
C GLY A 81 14.89 3.67 2.63
N THR A 82 14.97 3.54 3.95
CA THR A 82 15.48 2.33 4.61
C THR A 82 14.35 1.57 5.30
N GLY A 83 14.57 0.29 5.54
CA GLY A 83 13.62 -0.59 6.17
C GLY A 83 13.42 -1.85 5.35
N SER A 84 12.21 -2.39 5.36
CA SER A 84 11.88 -3.59 4.61
C SER A 84 11.93 -3.33 3.11
N ASN A 85 12.57 -4.24 2.36
CA ASN A 85 12.55 -4.21 0.90
C ASN A 85 11.56 -5.24 0.33
N GLN A 86 10.68 -5.77 1.19
CA GLN A 86 9.66 -6.73 0.77
C GLN A 86 8.41 -6.03 0.27
N VAL A 87 7.68 -6.70 -0.61
CA VAL A 87 6.34 -6.28 -1.02
C VAL A 87 5.30 -6.94 -0.13
N PHE A 88 4.12 -6.35 -0.05
CA PHE A 88 3.00 -6.91 0.70
C PHE A 88 1.88 -7.29 -0.27
N TRP A 89 1.49 -8.56 -0.23
CA TRP A 89 0.39 -9.09 -1.04
C TRP A 89 -0.88 -8.96 -0.21
N VAL A 90 -1.79 -8.12 -0.65
CA VAL A 90 -3.01 -7.78 0.11
C VAL A 90 -4.10 -8.80 -0.16
N ASN A 91 -4.75 -9.27 0.92
CA ASN A 91 -5.95 -10.08 0.80
C ASN A 91 -7.13 -9.23 0.35
N ASP A 92 -8.05 -9.83 -0.39
CA ASP A 92 -9.28 -9.17 -0.81
C ASP A 92 -10.19 -8.86 0.40
N ASN A 93 -11.31 -8.18 0.15
CA ASN A 93 -12.31 -7.81 1.15
C ASN A 93 -11.84 -6.72 2.12
N LEU A 94 -11.10 -5.73 1.62
CA LEU A 94 -10.76 -4.56 2.42
C LEU A 94 -12.02 -3.76 2.76
N PRO A 95 -12.13 -3.28 4.02
CA PRO A 95 -13.24 -2.43 4.40
C PRO A 95 -13.10 -1.04 3.78
N PRO A 96 -14.20 -0.28 3.66
CA PRO A 96 -14.11 1.11 3.24
C PRO A 96 -13.20 1.90 4.17
N ILE A 97 -12.54 2.92 3.61
CA ILE A 97 -11.75 3.85 4.41
C ILE A 97 -12.68 4.66 5.30
N GLY A 98 -12.34 4.71 6.58
CA GLY A 98 -13.18 5.36 7.57
C GLY A 98 -13.03 6.86 7.65
#